data_04b5b396d17391c85c393f5799ce4004
#
_entry.id   04b5b396d17391c85c393f5799ce4004
#
_cell.length_a   1.000
_cell.length_b   1.000
_cell.length_c   1.000
_cell.angle_alpha   90.00
_cell.angle_beta   90.00
_cell.angle_gamma   90.00
#
_symmetry.space_group_name_H-M   'P 1'
#
loop_
_entity.id
_entity.type
_entity.pdbx_description
1 polymer ?
#
loop_
_entity_poly.entity_id
_entity_poly.type
_entity_poly.pdbx_seq_one_letter_code
_entity_poly.pdbx_strand_id
1 'polypeptide(L)'
;MTSTTRVWISAQAHERLHRELDTLRFLFSAGIADDGTDENATVVRRAWERRIQQIHDLLINAAVGDDPPDDGLAEPGMVVTIRRHATGDTETFLLGVHDAEYLDMPVYSIECPLGAAIAGARAGERRTFELPSGSPLAVTLLKAVPYGLHIADVDQPAQNVEVKRTTTKGSTC
;
A
#
# COMPACT_ATOMS: atom_id res chain seq x y z
N MET A 1 15.59 -5.54 -21.54
CA MET A 1 15.54 -6.21 -20.22
C MET A 1 14.46 -5.53 -19.42
N THR A 2 13.30 -6.13 -19.34
CA THR A 2 12.22 -5.65 -18.50
C THR A 2 12.59 -5.97 -17.06
N SER A 3 13.00 -4.96 -16.32
CA SER A 3 13.13 -5.07 -14.86
C SER A 3 11.74 -5.37 -14.30
N THR A 4 11.49 -6.63 -14.01
CA THR A 4 10.28 -7.04 -13.28
C THR A 4 10.42 -6.44 -11.89
N THR A 5 9.80 -5.30 -11.68
CA THR A 5 9.78 -4.64 -10.37
C THR A 5 9.05 -5.56 -9.41
N ARG A 6 9.78 -6.21 -8.51
CA ARG A 6 9.18 -7.00 -7.44
C ARG A 6 8.35 -6.06 -6.58
N VAL A 7 7.11 -6.44 -6.37
CA VAL A 7 6.14 -5.69 -5.57
C VAL A 7 6.05 -6.36 -4.20
N TRP A 8 6.41 -5.62 -3.16
CA TRP A 8 6.27 -6.14 -1.80
C TRP A 8 4.79 -6.21 -1.39
N ILE A 9 4.37 -7.35 -0.85
CA ILE A 9 3.06 -7.55 -0.21
C ILE A 9 3.23 -8.35 1.07
N SER A 10 2.39 -8.10 2.07
CA SER A 10 2.38 -8.90 3.30
C SER A 10 1.89 -10.34 3.04
N ALA A 11 2.25 -11.27 3.92
CA ALA A 11 1.76 -12.65 3.82
C ALA A 11 0.23 -12.71 3.91
N GLN A 12 -0.39 -11.88 4.73
CA GLN A 12 -1.85 -11.78 4.85
C GLN A 12 -2.49 -11.26 3.55
N ALA A 13 -1.87 -10.25 2.93
CA ALA A 13 -2.34 -9.73 1.65
C ALA A 13 -2.25 -10.79 0.55
N HIS A 14 -1.16 -11.55 0.51
CA HIS A 14 -0.98 -12.64 -0.43
C HIS A 14 -2.08 -13.72 -0.30
N GLU A 15 -2.35 -14.20 0.92
CA GLU A 15 -3.42 -15.17 1.15
C GLU A 15 -4.81 -14.64 0.79
N ARG A 16 -5.06 -13.36 1.08
CA ARG A 16 -6.33 -12.73 0.75
C ARG A 16 -6.51 -12.60 -0.76
N LEU A 17 -5.49 -12.16 -1.49
CA LEU A 17 -5.51 -12.06 -2.95
C LEU A 17 -5.76 -13.42 -3.61
N HIS A 18 -5.18 -14.50 -3.08
CA HIS A 18 -5.46 -15.85 -3.55
C HIS A 18 -6.94 -16.23 -3.35
N ARG A 19 -7.49 -15.99 -2.16
CA ARG A 19 -8.91 -16.26 -1.88
C ARG A 19 -9.85 -15.44 -2.75
N GLU A 20 -9.53 -14.16 -2.95
CA GLU A 20 -10.28 -13.27 -3.85
C GLU A 20 -10.24 -13.79 -5.29
N LEU A 21 -9.06 -14.19 -5.76
CA LEU A 21 -8.87 -14.74 -7.10
C LEU A 21 -9.69 -16.02 -7.32
N ASP A 22 -9.68 -16.94 -6.36
CA ASP A 22 -10.45 -18.19 -6.44
C ASP A 22 -11.95 -17.91 -6.43
N THR A 23 -12.40 -16.96 -5.62
CA THR A 23 -13.81 -16.53 -5.58
C THR A 23 -14.24 -15.92 -6.91
N LEU A 24 -13.44 -15.01 -7.47
CA LEU A 24 -13.75 -14.39 -8.76
C LEU A 24 -13.77 -15.40 -9.92
N ARG A 25 -12.83 -16.34 -9.92
CA ARG A 25 -12.80 -17.43 -10.92
C ARG A 25 -14.02 -18.33 -10.80
N PHE A 26 -14.43 -18.65 -9.58
CA PHE A 26 -15.64 -19.42 -9.34
C PHE A 26 -16.87 -18.69 -9.85
N LEU A 27 -17.07 -17.43 -9.49
CA LEU A 27 -18.20 -16.63 -9.94
C LEU A 27 -18.22 -16.45 -11.46
N PHE A 28 -17.06 -16.27 -12.05
CA PHE A 28 -16.89 -16.16 -13.50
C PHE A 28 -17.26 -17.46 -14.22
N SER A 29 -16.79 -18.61 -13.72
CA SER A 29 -17.08 -19.93 -14.30
C SER A 29 -18.51 -20.40 -14.07
N ALA A 30 -19.13 -19.99 -12.95
CA ALA A 30 -20.52 -20.33 -12.63
C ALA A 30 -21.55 -19.54 -13.47
N GLY A 31 -21.11 -18.59 -14.31
CA GLY A 31 -21.98 -17.80 -15.17
C GLY A 31 -22.94 -16.89 -14.41
N ILE A 32 -22.65 -16.58 -13.15
CA ILE A 32 -23.55 -15.79 -12.27
C ILE A 32 -23.80 -14.37 -12.83
N ALA A 33 -22.94 -13.90 -13.73
CA ALA A 33 -23.13 -12.65 -14.47
C ALA A 33 -23.76 -12.85 -15.87
N ASP A 34 -24.13 -14.06 -16.24
CA ASP A 34 -24.57 -14.38 -17.60
C ASP A 34 -26.08 -14.70 -17.63
N ASP A 35 -26.89 -13.71 -17.26
CA ASP A 35 -28.34 -13.80 -17.42
C ASP A 35 -28.84 -13.30 -18.80
N GLY A 36 -27.96 -13.40 -19.77
CA GLY A 36 -28.21 -13.41 -21.23
C GLY A 36 -28.83 -12.18 -21.89
N THR A 37 -29.28 -11.17 -21.11
CA THR A 37 -30.03 -10.04 -21.64
C THR A 37 -29.73 -8.67 -21.01
N ASP A 38 -28.84 -8.60 -20.03
CA ASP A 38 -28.58 -7.34 -19.32
C ASP A 38 -27.20 -6.76 -19.68
N GLU A 39 -27.19 -5.51 -20.16
CA GLU A 39 -25.96 -4.75 -20.40
C GLU A 39 -25.10 -4.64 -19.13
N ASN A 40 -25.72 -4.66 -17.95
CA ASN A 40 -25.05 -4.65 -16.67
C ASN A 40 -24.23 -5.94 -16.43
N ALA A 41 -24.70 -7.09 -16.88
CA ALA A 41 -23.97 -8.37 -16.78
C ALA A 41 -22.65 -8.32 -17.50
N THR A 42 -22.62 -7.71 -18.68
CA THR A 42 -21.39 -7.52 -19.48
C THR A 42 -20.38 -6.60 -18.76
N VAL A 43 -20.85 -5.53 -18.14
CA VAL A 43 -20.01 -4.59 -17.38
C VAL A 43 -19.39 -5.28 -16.15
N VAL A 44 -20.19 -6.02 -15.40
CA VAL A 44 -19.74 -6.79 -14.23
C VAL A 44 -18.71 -7.85 -14.63
N ARG A 45 -18.96 -8.59 -15.71
CA ARG A 45 -18.03 -9.60 -16.22
C ARG A 45 -16.68 -9.01 -16.59
N ARG A 46 -16.67 -7.88 -17.31
CA ARG A 46 -15.43 -7.17 -17.67
C ARG A 46 -14.70 -6.63 -16.42
N ALA A 47 -15.43 -6.22 -15.40
CA ALA A 47 -14.84 -5.78 -14.15
C ALA A 47 -14.15 -6.96 -13.43
N TRP A 48 -14.76 -8.13 -13.41
CA TRP A 48 -14.15 -9.34 -12.85
C TRP A 48 -12.93 -9.81 -13.63
N GLU A 49 -12.98 -9.83 -14.96
CA GLU A 49 -11.84 -10.16 -15.81
C GLU A 49 -10.65 -9.23 -15.53
N ARG A 50 -10.90 -7.93 -15.44
CA ARG A 50 -9.88 -6.93 -15.12
C ARG A 50 -9.30 -7.15 -13.73
N ARG A 51 -10.13 -7.42 -12.74
CA ARG A 51 -9.69 -7.69 -11.37
C ARG A 51 -8.89 -8.98 -11.26
N ILE A 52 -9.32 -10.05 -11.91
CA ILE A 52 -8.58 -11.32 -12.00
C ILE A 52 -7.18 -11.08 -12.59
N GLN A 53 -7.08 -10.31 -13.66
CA GLN A 53 -5.80 -10.00 -14.29
C GLN A 53 -4.90 -9.17 -13.34
N GLN A 54 -5.45 -8.15 -12.67
CA GLN A 54 -4.70 -7.35 -11.70
C GLN A 54 -4.13 -8.20 -10.55
N ILE A 55 -4.96 -9.07 -9.97
CA ILE A 55 -4.52 -9.94 -8.87
C ILE A 55 -3.45 -10.91 -9.37
N HIS A 56 -3.63 -11.48 -10.56
CA HIS A 56 -2.67 -12.40 -11.15
C HIS A 56 -1.30 -11.72 -11.37
N ASP A 57 -1.30 -10.50 -11.92
CA ASP A 57 -0.08 -9.74 -12.15
C ASP A 57 0.63 -9.37 -10.83
N LEU A 58 -0.16 -9.01 -9.80
CA LEU A 58 0.37 -8.76 -8.46
C LEU A 58 1.03 -10.02 -7.87
N LEU A 59 0.35 -11.17 -7.95
CA LEU A 59 0.86 -12.42 -7.37
C LEU A 59 2.12 -12.95 -8.08
N ILE A 60 2.21 -12.79 -9.40
CA ILE A 60 3.40 -13.21 -10.17
C ILE A 60 4.63 -12.37 -9.79
N ASN A 61 4.44 -11.08 -9.53
CA ASN A 61 5.51 -10.13 -9.23
C ASN A 61 5.73 -9.94 -7.72
N ALA A 62 4.96 -10.63 -6.88
CA ALA A 62 5.00 -10.46 -5.45
C ALA A 62 6.32 -10.93 -4.82
N ALA A 63 6.88 -10.07 -3.97
CA ALA A 63 7.82 -10.47 -2.91
C ALA A 63 7.00 -10.56 -1.62
N VAL A 64 6.75 -11.79 -1.16
CA VAL A 64 5.82 -12.05 -0.06
C VAL A 64 6.57 -12.12 1.25
N GLY A 65 6.22 -11.24 2.19
CA GLY A 65 6.66 -11.33 3.58
C GLY A 65 8.16 -11.18 3.85
N ASP A 66 8.95 -10.91 2.82
CA ASP A 66 10.37 -10.59 2.99
C ASP A 66 10.49 -9.15 3.48
N ASP A 67 10.61 -8.99 4.79
CA ASP A 67 10.87 -7.67 5.35
C ASP A 67 12.18 -7.10 4.80
N PRO A 68 12.17 -5.83 4.34
CA PRO A 68 13.40 -5.17 3.96
C PRO A 68 14.34 -5.03 5.18
N PRO A 69 15.65 -4.86 4.96
CA PRO A 69 16.60 -4.70 6.05
C PRO A 69 16.29 -3.44 6.87
N ASP A 70 16.44 -3.54 8.19
CA ASP A 70 16.26 -2.40 9.11
C ASP A 70 17.50 -1.49 9.10
N ASP A 71 17.75 -0.85 7.96
CA ASP A 71 18.87 0.07 7.75
C ASP A 71 18.47 1.55 7.73
N GLY A 72 17.18 1.82 8.03
CA GLY A 72 16.61 3.16 8.05
C GLY A 72 16.36 3.76 6.67
N LEU A 73 16.47 2.95 5.61
CA LEU A 73 16.16 3.33 4.25
C LEU A 73 14.67 3.06 3.96
N ALA A 74 13.94 4.03 3.43
CA ALA A 74 12.55 3.84 3.09
C ALA A 74 12.41 3.02 1.81
N GLU A 75 11.94 1.78 1.97
CA GLU A 75 11.73 0.82 0.89
C GLU A 75 10.31 0.23 0.96
N PRO A 76 9.80 -0.35 -0.15
CA PRO A 76 8.53 -1.09 -0.10
C PRO A 76 8.57 -2.18 0.98
N GLY A 77 7.54 -2.23 1.83
CA GLY A 77 7.48 -3.09 3.01
C GLY A 77 7.87 -2.41 4.32
N MET A 78 8.26 -1.13 4.26
CA MET A 78 8.56 -0.31 5.43
C MET A 78 7.34 0.48 5.90
N VAL A 79 7.15 0.54 7.20
CA VAL A 79 6.31 1.56 7.85
C VAL A 79 7.15 2.80 8.06
N VAL A 80 6.75 3.88 7.43
CA VAL A 80 7.48 5.14 7.44
C VAL A 80 6.71 6.21 8.19
N THR A 81 7.44 7.04 8.94
CA THR A 81 6.90 8.22 9.62
C THR A 81 7.55 9.45 9.03
N ILE A 82 6.74 10.38 8.57
CA ILE A 82 7.18 11.63 7.96
C ILE A 82 6.65 12.83 8.75
N ARG A 83 7.33 13.97 8.61
CA ARG A 83 6.83 15.27 9.04
C ARG A 83 6.55 16.13 7.82
N ARG A 84 5.34 16.67 7.74
CA ARG A 84 4.97 17.65 6.71
C ARG A 84 5.42 19.04 7.14
N HIS A 85 6.21 19.72 6.31
CA HIS A 85 6.72 21.05 6.67
C HIS A 85 5.65 22.14 6.65
N ALA A 86 4.63 21.99 5.80
CA ALA A 86 3.58 22.99 5.67
C ALA A 86 2.69 23.13 6.91
N THR A 87 2.41 22.01 7.59
CA THR A 87 1.51 21.93 8.75
C THR A 87 2.24 21.59 10.05
N GLY A 88 3.45 21.03 9.96
CA GLY A 88 4.19 20.49 11.10
C GLY A 88 3.70 19.11 11.57
N ASP A 89 2.66 18.58 10.94
CA ASP A 89 2.06 17.29 11.31
C ASP A 89 2.96 16.12 10.95
N THR A 90 2.84 15.06 11.75
CA THR A 90 3.47 13.77 11.47
C THR A 90 2.42 12.78 10.95
N GLU A 91 2.83 11.98 9.98
CA GLU A 91 2.01 10.94 9.38
C GLU A 91 2.80 9.64 9.31
N THR A 92 2.16 8.53 9.67
CA THR A 92 2.75 7.19 9.60
C THR A 92 1.94 6.36 8.62
N PHE A 93 2.62 5.69 7.69
CA PHE A 93 2.00 4.86 6.66
C PHE A 93 2.91 3.72 6.24
N LEU A 94 2.31 2.70 5.63
CA LEU A 94 3.04 1.62 4.97
C LEU A 94 3.37 2.02 3.53
N LEU A 95 4.62 1.87 3.14
CA LEU A 95 5.04 1.96 1.75
C LEU A 95 4.82 0.61 1.09
N GLY A 96 3.77 0.48 0.27
CA GLY A 96 3.34 -0.80 -0.27
C GLY A 96 2.35 -0.67 -1.42
N VAL A 97 1.55 -1.71 -1.65
CA VAL A 97 0.52 -1.71 -2.69
C VAL A 97 -0.83 -1.42 -2.06
N HIS A 98 -1.40 -0.27 -2.38
CA HIS A 98 -2.64 0.22 -1.81
C HIS A 98 -3.81 -0.79 -1.91
N ASP A 99 -3.96 -1.43 -3.07
CA ASP A 99 -5.08 -2.36 -3.32
C ASP A 99 -4.84 -3.78 -2.75
N ALA A 100 -3.63 -4.07 -2.30
CA ALA A 100 -3.26 -5.37 -1.74
C ALA A 100 -3.37 -5.39 -0.20
N GLU A 101 -3.14 -4.26 0.45
CA GLU A 101 -3.08 -4.17 1.90
C GLU A 101 -4.34 -3.53 2.49
N TYR A 102 -5.00 -4.24 3.43
CA TYR A 102 -6.11 -3.71 4.23
C TYR A 102 -5.64 -3.62 5.69
N LEU A 103 -5.07 -2.50 6.04
CA LEU A 103 -4.52 -2.23 7.36
C LEU A 103 -5.26 -1.05 8.00
N ASP A 104 -5.17 -0.94 9.31
CA ASP A 104 -5.67 0.21 10.06
C ASP A 104 -4.82 1.48 9.86
N MET A 105 -3.79 1.42 9.02
CA MET A 105 -2.94 2.55 8.67
C MET A 105 -3.02 2.84 7.17
N PRO A 106 -2.75 4.09 6.74
CA PRO A 106 -2.65 4.42 5.33
C PRO A 106 -1.57 3.60 4.62
N VAL A 107 -1.82 3.25 3.37
CA VAL A 107 -0.86 2.57 2.49
C VAL A 107 -0.63 3.44 1.27
N TYR A 108 0.62 3.80 1.02
CA TYR A 108 1.01 4.58 -0.16
C TYR A 108 1.92 3.77 -1.06
N SER A 109 1.62 3.81 -2.36
CA SER A 109 2.45 3.18 -3.38
C SER A 109 3.67 4.04 -3.71
N ILE A 110 4.76 3.39 -4.11
CA ILE A 110 5.92 4.08 -4.70
C ILE A 110 5.60 4.78 -6.02
N GLU A 111 4.46 4.47 -6.63
CA GLU A 111 3.97 5.12 -7.85
C GLU A 111 3.27 6.45 -7.56
N CYS A 112 2.81 6.67 -6.33
CA CYS A 112 2.21 7.96 -5.96
C CYS A 112 3.28 9.00 -5.64
N PRO A 113 2.98 10.31 -5.81
CA PRO A 113 3.99 11.37 -5.66
C PRO A 113 4.71 11.35 -4.31
N LEU A 114 4.00 11.12 -3.22
CA LEU A 114 4.59 11.02 -1.87
C LEU A 114 5.45 9.78 -1.72
N GLY A 115 4.95 8.61 -2.13
CA GLY A 115 5.69 7.36 -2.04
C GLY A 115 6.96 7.39 -2.90
N ALA A 116 6.88 7.91 -4.12
CA ALA A 116 8.03 8.08 -5.00
C ALA A 116 9.10 9.02 -4.40
N ALA A 117 8.68 10.09 -3.74
CA ALA A 117 9.61 11.02 -3.10
C ALA A 117 10.32 10.42 -1.87
N ILE A 118 9.58 9.60 -1.09
CA ILE A 118 10.10 8.98 0.13
C ILE A 118 10.92 7.72 -0.16
N ALA A 119 10.63 6.98 -1.23
CA ALA A 119 11.39 5.80 -1.60
C ALA A 119 12.89 6.12 -1.74
N GLY A 120 13.73 5.34 -1.06
CA GLY A 120 15.18 5.56 -1.02
C GLY A 120 15.64 6.70 -0.10
N ALA A 121 14.75 7.33 0.66
CA ALA A 121 15.12 8.33 1.66
C ALA A 121 15.62 7.67 2.95
N ARG A 122 16.51 8.36 3.64
CA ARG A 122 16.98 7.98 4.99
C ARG A 122 16.34 8.83 6.07
N ALA A 123 16.30 8.31 7.28
CA ALA A 123 15.85 9.07 8.43
C ALA A 123 16.61 10.39 8.56
N GLY A 124 15.89 11.50 8.69
CA GLY A 124 16.40 12.86 8.71
C GLY A 124 16.47 13.55 7.34
N GLU A 125 16.31 12.83 6.24
CA GLU A 125 16.31 13.43 4.91
C GLU A 125 15.02 14.19 4.61
N ARG A 126 15.21 15.37 4.00
CA ARG A 126 14.13 16.19 3.48
C ARG A 126 13.90 15.84 1.99
N ARG A 127 12.66 15.58 1.65
CA ARG A 127 12.21 15.31 0.27
C ARG A 127 11.12 16.31 -0.11
N THR A 128 11.02 16.60 -1.39
CA THR A 128 9.97 17.48 -1.94
C THR A 128 9.26 16.73 -3.06
N PHE A 129 7.94 16.83 -3.09
CA PHE A 129 7.12 16.27 -4.15
C PHE A 129 6.03 17.27 -4.56
N GLU A 130 5.49 17.11 -5.75
CA GLU A 130 4.42 17.95 -6.25
C GLU A 130 3.07 17.28 -6.08
N LEU A 131 2.11 18.03 -5.57
CA LEU A 131 0.71 17.60 -5.58
C LEU A 131 0.15 17.65 -7.01
N PRO A 132 -0.95 16.91 -7.31
CA PRO A 132 -1.66 17.02 -8.56
C PRO A 132 -2.09 18.46 -8.91
N SER A 133 -2.22 19.32 -7.89
CA SER A 133 -2.47 20.76 -8.04
C SER A 133 -1.26 21.58 -8.51
N GLY A 134 -0.08 20.96 -8.63
CA GLY A 134 1.18 21.63 -8.97
C GLY A 134 1.88 22.32 -7.80
N SER A 135 1.35 22.22 -6.58
CA SER A 135 1.96 22.82 -5.40
C SER A 135 3.04 21.91 -4.83
N PRO A 136 4.29 22.40 -4.61
CA PRO A 136 5.33 21.60 -3.99
C PRO A 136 5.08 21.44 -2.50
N LEU A 137 5.24 20.23 -1.98
CA LEU A 137 5.22 19.91 -0.58
C LEU A 137 6.55 19.33 -0.14
N ALA A 138 7.06 19.84 0.99
CA ALA A 138 8.27 19.33 1.61
C ALA A 138 7.92 18.47 2.81
N VAL A 139 8.58 17.31 2.91
CA VAL A 139 8.47 16.37 4.02
C VAL A 139 9.86 15.95 4.48
N THR A 140 9.98 15.57 5.75
CA THR A 140 11.19 14.95 6.28
C THR A 140 10.84 13.54 6.75
N LEU A 141 11.62 12.54 6.32
CA LEU A 141 11.52 11.20 6.84
C LEU A 141 12.06 11.17 8.28
N LEU A 142 11.23 10.79 9.22
CA LEU A 142 11.61 10.69 10.64
C LEU A 142 12.08 9.29 10.99
N LYS A 143 11.38 8.27 10.49
CA LYS A 143 11.62 6.87 10.81
C LYS A 143 11.16 5.98 9.65
N ALA A 144 11.89 4.92 9.41
CA ALA A 144 11.49 3.81 8.54
C ALA A 144 11.79 2.50 9.28
N VAL A 145 10.79 1.62 9.39
CA VAL A 145 10.87 0.34 10.12
C VAL A 145 10.22 -0.75 9.28
N PRO A 146 10.82 -1.93 9.14
CA PRO A 146 10.18 -3.06 8.47
C PRO A 146 8.81 -3.36 9.06
N TYR A 147 7.84 -3.71 8.21
CA TYR A 147 6.46 -3.95 8.63
C TYR A 147 6.35 -5.04 9.70
N GLY A 148 7.10 -6.13 9.56
CA GLY A 148 7.11 -7.22 10.55
C GLY A 148 7.59 -6.79 11.93
N LEU A 149 8.60 -5.90 12.00
CA LEU A 149 9.07 -5.34 13.27
C LEU A 149 8.05 -4.35 13.85
N HIS A 150 7.36 -3.58 13.00
CA HIS A 150 6.33 -2.64 13.45
C HIS A 150 5.16 -3.36 14.12
N ILE A 151 4.65 -4.45 13.53
CA ILE A 151 3.55 -5.23 14.13
C ILE A 151 3.98 -5.94 15.41
N ALA A 152 5.23 -6.40 15.52
CA ALA A 152 5.75 -7.00 16.73
C ALA A 152 5.82 -5.99 17.90
N ASP A 153 6.13 -4.71 17.60
CA ASP A 153 6.12 -3.62 18.60
C ASP A 153 4.70 -3.25 19.06
N VAL A 154 3.72 -3.33 18.16
CA VAL A 154 2.30 -3.03 18.50
C VAL A 154 1.67 -4.14 19.34
N ASP A 155 2.10 -5.38 19.17
CA ASP A 155 1.60 -6.55 19.91
C ASP A 155 2.20 -6.67 21.32
N GLN A 156 3.20 -5.86 21.67
CA GLN A 156 3.66 -5.67 23.03
C GLN A 156 2.86 -4.54 23.70
N PRO A 157 2.12 -4.79 24.80
CA PRO A 157 1.45 -3.73 25.53
C PRO A 157 2.50 -2.89 26.26
N ALA A 158 3.09 -1.95 25.53
CA ALA A 158 3.95 -0.95 26.11
C ALA A 158 3.12 0.09 26.85
N GLN A 159 3.37 0.17 28.15
CA GLN A 159 2.88 1.18 29.06
C GLN A 159 3.02 2.59 28.47
N ASN A 160 1.89 3.31 28.39
CA ASN A 160 1.78 4.77 28.30
C ASN A 160 2.61 5.52 27.23
N VAL A 161 2.01 5.71 26.07
CA VAL A 161 2.06 7.02 25.40
C VAL A 161 0.69 7.31 24.79
N GLU A 162 0.04 8.32 25.30
CA GLU A 162 -1.22 8.87 24.84
C GLU A 162 -1.04 9.44 23.42
N VAL A 163 -1.40 8.66 22.41
CA VAL A 163 -1.40 9.13 21.03
C VAL A 163 -2.72 9.84 20.78
N LYS A 164 -2.67 11.17 20.73
CA LYS A 164 -3.77 11.97 20.16
C LYS A 164 -4.02 11.53 18.73
N ARG A 165 -5.12 10.81 18.52
CA ARG A 165 -5.66 10.52 17.20
C ARG A 165 -6.14 11.82 16.56
N THR A 166 -5.34 12.39 15.69
CA THR A 166 -5.82 13.41 14.76
C THR A 166 -6.18 12.72 13.45
N THR A 167 -7.45 12.41 13.30
CA THR A 167 -8.01 11.91 12.05
C THR A 167 -8.04 13.06 11.05
N THR A 168 -7.03 13.20 10.23
CA THR A 168 -7.09 14.10 9.07
C THR A 168 -7.28 13.24 7.82
N LYS A 169 -8.51 13.28 7.33
CA LYS A 169 -8.93 12.71 6.05
C LYS A 169 -8.32 13.54 4.94
N GLY A 170 -7.17 13.13 4.45
CA GLY A 170 -6.47 13.77 3.34
C GLY A 170 -5.89 12.71 2.43
N SER A 171 -6.73 12.19 1.53
CA SER A 171 -6.33 11.30 0.47
C SER A 171 -5.48 12.10 -0.53
N THR A 172 -4.16 11.92 -0.49
CA THR A 172 -3.21 12.60 -1.40
C THR A 172 -2.57 11.61 -2.39
N CYS A 173 -3.07 10.38 -2.47
CA CYS A 173 -2.69 9.36 -3.45
C CYS A 173 -3.94 8.75 -4.09
#